data_4398aaa9fce082d5e7e87420620728eb
#
_entry.id   4398aaa9fce082d5e7e87420620728eb
#
_cell.length_a   1.000
_cell.length_b   1.000
_cell.length_c   1.000
_cell.angle_alpha   90.00
_cell.angle_beta   90.00
_cell.angle_gamma   90.00
#
_symmetry.space_group_name_H-M   'P 1'
#
loop_
_entity.id
_entity.type
_entity.pdbx_description
1 polymer ?
#
loop_
_entity_poly.entity_id
_entity_poly.type
_entity_poly.pdbx_seq_one_letter_code
_entity_poly.pdbx_strand_id
1 'polypeptide(L)'
;LRNSSAASDVYKRQNKYYVILPTDNLGRLNTFISKLEAQEIEIYTNTNPIKVSNIINQIGDTEEEYIIPEGSLIVPNRQPDAPLIAAILEFDAKINDSVLIEERQKVLKNGSSVMYDATAWNLTMMYGLPAITINQPIRDDLVYWENKNIIEILNNDAIGWSVNGNDDRSVAFAARLMEQNINVRILDKETKFLDQVLTRGSVFVTKVDNPKNDKLLSIINSTLLDLKISASSVLTGYGKGDLPDWGGEHFRLLTKPQIALLGQSNFNSYDVGSSWWTLDKNLGIRHSQINSSFITYADLRRYNTI
;
A
#
# COMPACT_ATOMS: atom_id res chain seq x y z
N LEU A 1 21.82 39.48 5.67
CA LEU A 1 20.87 39.94 4.63
C LEU A 1 20.96 39.12 3.32
N ARG A 2 22.07 38.43 2.99
CA ARG A 2 22.18 37.56 1.80
C ARG A 2 21.49 36.19 1.94
N ASN A 3 21.30 35.70 3.17
CA ASN A 3 20.66 34.38 3.40
C ASN A 3 19.12 34.41 3.27
N SER A 4 18.49 35.59 3.38
CA SER A 4 17.04 35.69 3.27
C SER A 4 16.52 35.63 1.82
N SER A 5 17.36 36.01 0.83
CA SER A 5 16.97 35.93 -0.58
C SER A 5 17.00 34.50 -1.13
N ALA A 6 18.00 33.70 -0.73
CA ALA A 6 18.09 32.31 -1.14
C ALA A 6 16.95 31.45 -0.57
N ALA A 7 16.60 31.64 0.70
CA ALA A 7 15.43 31.00 1.30
C ALA A 7 14.12 31.43 0.61
N SER A 8 13.96 32.71 0.31
CA SER A 8 12.80 33.26 -0.43
C SER A 8 12.67 32.69 -1.84
N ASP A 9 13.79 32.45 -2.54
CA ASP A 9 13.79 31.88 -3.89
C ASP A 9 13.51 30.39 -3.91
N VAL A 10 13.94 29.65 -2.88
CA VAL A 10 13.55 28.25 -2.69
C VAL A 10 12.05 28.13 -2.46
N TYR A 11 11.48 28.96 -1.60
CA TYR A 11 10.02 28.99 -1.36
C TYR A 11 9.19 29.37 -2.59
N LYS A 12 9.68 30.22 -3.47
CA LYS A 12 8.98 30.62 -4.69
C LYS A 12 8.93 29.53 -5.76
N ARG A 13 9.82 28.54 -5.68
CA ARG A 13 9.93 27.43 -6.64
C ARG A 13 9.26 26.15 -6.16
N GLN A 14 8.78 26.11 -4.92
CA GLN A 14 8.11 24.92 -4.38
C GLN A 14 6.71 24.76 -4.95
N ASN A 15 6.31 23.51 -5.21
CA ASN A 15 4.94 23.19 -5.56
C ASN A 15 3.98 23.63 -4.44
N LYS A 16 2.81 24.15 -4.83
CA LYS A 16 1.83 24.63 -3.85
C LYS A 16 0.98 23.53 -3.26
N TYR A 17 0.74 22.50 -4.06
CA TYR A 17 -0.05 21.34 -3.65
C TYR A 17 0.55 20.08 -4.23
N TYR A 18 0.52 19.03 -3.42
CA TYR A 18 0.72 17.65 -3.84
C TYR A 18 -0.65 16.96 -3.80
N VAL A 19 -1.04 16.34 -4.89
CA VAL A 19 -2.34 15.69 -5.03
C VAL A 19 -2.12 14.21 -5.28
N ILE A 20 -2.64 13.38 -4.41
CA ILE A 20 -2.62 11.92 -4.54
C ILE A 20 -3.97 11.51 -5.11
N LEU A 21 -3.94 10.86 -6.27
CA LEU A 21 -5.15 10.47 -6.99
C LEU A 21 -5.83 9.26 -6.33
N PRO A 22 -7.14 9.05 -6.54
CA PRO A 22 -7.84 7.90 -6.01
C PRO A 22 -7.20 6.58 -6.44
N THR A 23 -7.22 5.61 -5.55
CA THR A 23 -6.69 4.26 -5.79
C THR A 23 -7.57 3.21 -5.13
N ASP A 24 -7.66 2.04 -5.75
CA ASP A 24 -8.34 0.87 -5.18
C ASP A 24 -7.51 0.20 -4.07
N ASN A 25 -6.21 0.51 -3.97
CA ASN A 25 -5.34 -0.01 -2.92
C ASN A 25 -5.45 0.84 -1.65
N LEU A 26 -6.59 0.72 -0.97
CA LEU A 26 -6.88 1.47 0.26
C LEU A 26 -5.91 1.12 1.39
N GLY A 27 -5.41 -0.12 1.42
CA GLY A 27 -4.42 -0.54 2.39
C GLY A 27 -3.13 0.27 2.31
N ARG A 28 -2.63 0.43 1.10
CA ARG A 28 -1.43 1.21 0.81
C ARG A 28 -1.67 2.70 1.06
N LEU A 29 -2.79 3.23 0.58
CA LEU A 29 -3.18 4.62 0.78
C LEU A 29 -3.28 4.96 2.27
N ASN A 30 -3.96 4.14 3.07
CA ASN A 30 -4.09 4.36 4.52
C ASN A 30 -2.74 4.30 5.25
N THR A 31 -1.82 3.45 4.79
CA THR A 31 -0.46 3.39 5.35
C THR A 31 0.32 4.66 5.03
N PHE A 32 0.21 5.17 3.80
CA PHE A 32 0.80 6.45 3.39
C PHE A 32 0.23 7.61 4.23
N ILE A 33 -1.10 7.71 4.34
CA ILE A 33 -1.77 8.75 5.13
C ILE A 33 -1.28 8.74 6.58
N SER A 34 -1.20 7.56 7.20
CA SER A 34 -0.74 7.44 8.58
C SER A 34 0.69 7.95 8.81
N LYS A 35 1.53 7.95 7.76
CA LYS A 35 2.88 8.55 7.82
C LYS A 35 2.84 10.07 7.79
N LEU A 36 1.94 10.65 7.01
CA LEU A 36 1.75 12.10 6.98
C LEU A 36 1.13 12.60 8.29
N GLU A 37 0.09 11.91 8.80
CA GLU A 37 -0.56 12.23 10.08
C GLU A 37 0.42 12.14 11.26
N ALA A 38 1.32 11.15 11.26
CA ALA A 38 2.36 11.01 12.30
C ALA A 38 3.38 12.17 12.30
N GLN A 39 3.42 12.95 11.22
CA GLN A 39 4.21 14.19 11.09
C GLN A 39 3.35 15.44 11.24
N GLU A 40 2.09 15.30 11.68
CA GLU A 40 1.12 16.39 11.84
C GLU A 40 0.85 17.18 10.54
N ILE A 41 1.05 16.55 9.37
CA ILE A 41 0.79 17.12 8.05
C ILE A 41 -0.72 17.09 7.80
N GLU A 42 -1.30 18.27 7.54
CA GLU A 42 -2.71 18.41 7.20
C GLU A 42 -2.99 17.88 5.79
N ILE A 43 -4.03 17.07 5.69
CA ILE A 43 -4.50 16.44 4.45
C ILE A 43 -5.95 16.85 4.22
N TYR A 44 -6.26 17.18 2.99
CA TYR A 44 -7.61 17.54 2.55
C TYR A 44 -8.08 16.61 1.44
N THR A 45 -9.36 16.63 1.14
CA THR A 45 -9.97 15.94 0.02
C THR A 45 -10.97 16.85 -0.69
N ASN A 46 -11.21 16.57 -1.97
CA ASN A 46 -12.24 17.23 -2.76
C ASN A 46 -13.49 16.36 -2.83
N THR A 47 -14.65 16.99 -2.74
CA THR A 47 -15.97 16.35 -2.86
C THR A 47 -16.55 16.43 -4.27
N ASN A 48 -15.90 17.16 -5.16
CA ASN A 48 -16.27 17.30 -6.56
C ASN A 48 -14.99 17.33 -7.42
N PRO A 49 -15.05 16.92 -8.69
CA PRO A 49 -13.92 17.07 -9.59
C PRO A 49 -13.46 18.53 -9.71
N ILE A 50 -12.14 18.78 -9.69
CA ILE A 50 -11.56 20.12 -9.74
C ILE A 50 -10.80 20.30 -11.06
N LYS A 51 -11.18 21.31 -11.86
CA LYS A 51 -10.44 21.64 -13.08
C LYS A 51 -9.21 22.49 -12.71
N VAL A 52 -8.03 22.02 -13.13
CA VAL A 52 -6.73 22.67 -12.89
C VAL A 52 -5.93 22.73 -14.18
N SER A 53 -4.87 23.54 -14.20
CA SER A 53 -3.98 23.66 -15.35
C SER A 53 -2.52 23.53 -14.94
N ASN A 54 -1.68 23.14 -15.91
CA ASN A 54 -0.23 23.03 -15.74
C ASN A 54 0.16 22.14 -14.57
N ILE A 55 -0.38 20.91 -14.54
CA ILE A 55 0.03 19.89 -13.58
C ILE A 55 1.38 19.28 -14.01
N ILE A 56 2.11 18.71 -13.06
CA ILE A 56 3.30 17.91 -13.30
C ILE A 56 3.06 16.54 -12.64
N ASN A 57 3.26 15.48 -13.39
CA ASN A 57 3.17 14.12 -12.86
C ASN A 57 4.50 13.65 -12.25
N GLN A 58 4.53 12.45 -11.67
CA GLN A 58 5.69 11.88 -10.98
C GLN A 58 6.91 11.62 -11.87
N ILE A 59 6.73 11.53 -13.19
CA ILE A 59 7.83 11.32 -14.16
C ILE A 59 8.24 12.61 -14.89
N GLY A 60 7.63 13.74 -14.49
CA GLY A 60 8.00 15.07 -14.99
C GLY A 60 7.22 15.54 -16.21
N ASP A 61 6.22 14.79 -16.69
CA ASP A 61 5.34 15.26 -17.76
C ASP A 61 4.42 16.36 -17.26
N THR A 62 4.11 17.28 -18.15
CA THR A 62 3.23 18.42 -17.89
C THR A 62 1.96 18.31 -18.73
N GLU A 63 0.82 18.59 -18.09
CA GLU A 63 -0.47 18.69 -18.78
C GLU A 63 -1.07 20.06 -18.57
N GLU A 64 -1.49 20.74 -19.64
CA GLU A 64 -2.04 22.08 -19.60
C GLU A 64 -3.43 22.14 -18.98
N GLU A 65 -4.26 21.13 -19.21
CA GLU A 65 -5.60 20.99 -18.62
C GLU A 65 -5.75 19.60 -17.98
N TYR A 66 -6.16 19.57 -16.72
CA TYR A 66 -6.38 18.33 -15.98
C TYR A 66 -7.61 18.46 -15.09
N ILE A 67 -8.31 17.33 -14.88
CA ILE A 67 -9.42 17.25 -13.94
C ILE A 67 -8.98 16.33 -12.79
N ILE A 68 -8.80 16.93 -11.62
CA ILE A 68 -8.56 16.17 -10.39
C ILE A 68 -9.84 15.40 -10.06
N PRO A 69 -9.82 14.06 -10.00
CA PRO A 69 -10.99 13.27 -9.64
C PRO A 69 -11.48 13.59 -8.23
N GLU A 70 -12.78 13.43 -8.00
CA GLU A 70 -13.37 13.43 -6.66
C GLU A 70 -12.69 12.39 -5.77
N GLY A 71 -12.52 12.70 -4.47
CA GLY A 71 -11.89 11.81 -3.50
C GLY A 71 -10.35 11.78 -3.57
N SER A 72 -9.73 12.66 -4.36
CA SER A 72 -8.27 12.83 -4.33
C SER A 72 -7.83 13.41 -2.98
N LEU A 73 -6.65 13.01 -2.50
CA LEU A 73 -6.05 13.64 -1.33
C LEU A 73 -5.19 14.82 -1.75
N ILE A 74 -5.33 15.93 -1.06
CA ILE A 74 -4.68 17.19 -1.39
C ILE A 74 -3.86 17.63 -0.18
N VAL A 75 -2.55 17.72 -0.34
CA VAL A 75 -1.61 18.18 0.68
C VAL A 75 -1.12 19.57 0.28
N PRO A 76 -1.62 20.65 0.93
CA PRO A 76 -1.12 21.99 0.70
C PRO A 76 0.31 22.13 1.22
N ASN A 77 1.21 22.73 0.45
CA ASN A 77 2.58 23.01 0.92
C ASN A 77 2.67 24.34 1.71
N ARG A 78 1.53 24.91 2.12
CA ARG A 78 1.44 26.09 2.96
C ARG A 78 1.05 25.73 4.39
N GLN A 79 1.90 24.94 5.02
CA GLN A 79 1.79 24.48 6.39
C GLN A 79 3.10 24.80 7.12
N PRO A 80 3.13 24.75 8.47
CA PRO A 80 4.36 24.99 9.22
C PRO A 80 5.52 24.12 8.77
N ASP A 81 5.24 22.85 8.42
CA ASP A 81 6.20 21.84 7.99
C ASP A 81 6.43 21.79 6.48
N ALA A 82 6.19 22.88 5.75
CA ALA A 82 6.39 22.95 4.30
C ALA A 82 7.76 22.43 3.81
N PRO A 83 8.89 22.65 4.51
CA PRO A 83 10.17 22.06 4.12
C PRO A 83 10.18 20.51 4.20
N LEU A 84 9.54 19.92 5.21
CA LEU A 84 9.40 18.47 5.35
C LEU A 84 8.48 17.92 4.26
N ILE A 85 7.33 18.56 4.02
CA ILE A 85 6.38 18.17 2.96
C ILE A 85 7.08 18.14 1.61
N ALA A 86 7.84 19.20 1.27
CA ALA A 86 8.62 19.24 0.05
C ALA A 86 9.68 18.13 0.00
N ALA A 87 10.39 17.87 1.11
CA ALA A 87 11.43 16.85 1.15
C ALA A 87 10.90 15.42 0.89
N ILE A 88 9.67 15.12 1.33
CA ILE A 88 9.09 13.78 1.21
C ILE A 88 8.16 13.59 0.01
N LEU A 89 7.63 14.67 -0.58
CA LEU A 89 6.66 14.62 -1.68
C LEU A 89 7.16 15.22 -3.00
N GLU A 90 8.35 15.84 -3.03
CA GLU A 90 8.89 16.45 -4.25
C GLU A 90 9.23 15.36 -5.29
N PHE A 91 8.83 15.59 -6.55
CA PHE A 91 9.09 14.66 -7.65
C PHE A 91 10.47 14.87 -8.27
N ASP A 92 10.96 16.12 -8.28
CA ASP A 92 12.24 16.51 -8.88
C ASP A 92 13.16 17.06 -7.78
N ALA A 93 13.70 16.17 -6.95
CA ALA A 93 14.68 16.54 -5.93
C ALA A 93 15.98 17.01 -6.58
N LYS A 94 16.24 18.31 -6.52
CA LYS A 94 17.46 18.90 -7.07
C LYS A 94 18.60 18.87 -6.08
N ILE A 95 19.65 18.16 -6.43
CA ILE A 95 20.90 18.13 -5.67
C ILE A 95 21.80 19.26 -6.19
N ASN A 96 22.39 20.01 -5.26
CA ASN A 96 23.30 21.12 -5.62
C ASN A 96 24.56 20.56 -6.32
N ASP A 97 25.01 21.19 -7.40
CA ASP A 97 26.17 20.79 -8.18
C ASP A 97 27.43 20.62 -7.33
N SER A 98 27.62 21.46 -6.30
CA SER A 98 28.76 21.34 -5.38
C SER A 98 28.77 20.00 -4.62
N VAL A 99 27.58 19.49 -4.25
CA VAL A 99 27.43 18.19 -3.57
C VAL A 99 27.73 17.04 -4.54
N LEU A 100 27.26 17.15 -5.78
CA LEU A 100 27.54 16.16 -6.83
C LEU A 100 29.05 16.10 -7.16
N ILE A 101 29.72 17.24 -7.23
CA ILE A 101 31.19 17.33 -7.43
C ILE A 101 31.93 16.70 -6.26
N GLU A 102 31.55 17.03 -5.03
CA GLU A 102 32.16 16.44 -3.82
C GLU A 102 31.97 14.93 -3.78
N GLU A 103 30.77 14.45 -4.06
CA GLU A 103 30.44 13.01 -4.18
C GLU A 103 31.35 12.33 -5.21
N ARG A 104 31.43 12.88 -6.41
CA ARG A 104 32.29 12.35 -7.47
C ARG A 104 33.76 12.28 -7.06
N GLN A 105 34.27 13.32 -6.42
CA GLN A 105 35.64 13.35 -5.93
C GLN A 105 35.92 12.28 -4.87
N LYS A 106 34.98 12.08 -3.93
CA LYS A 106 35.13 11.08 -2.86
C LYS A 106 35.04 9.65 -3.40
N VAL A 107 34.12 9.39 -4.32
CA VAL A 107 34.03 8.08 -5.00
C VAL A 107 35.32 7.76 -5.75
N LEU A 108 35.89 8.72 -6.48
CA LEU A 108 37.14 8.53 -7.21
C LEU A 108 38.35 8.36 -6.29
N LYS A 109 38.38 9.03 -5.14
CA LYS A 109 39.50 9.01 -4.20
C LYS A 109 39.48 7.82 -3.24
N ASN A 110 38.30 7.50 -2.70
CA ASN A 110 38.14 6.56 -1.61
C ASN A 110 37.31 5.31 -2.00
N GLY A 111 36.73 5.26 -3.18
CA GLY A 111 35.84 4.18 -3.62
C GLY A 111 34.52 4.10 -2.84
N SER A 112 34.17 5.14 -2.06
CA SER A 112 32.96 5.15 -1.23
C SER A 112 32.12 6.40 -1.48
N SER A 113 30.82 6.21 -1.58
CA SER A 113 29.83 7.29 -1.65
C SER A 113 29.67 7.96 -0.27
N VAL A 114 29.44 9.27 -0.26
CA VAL A 114 28.99 10.03 0.91
C VAL A 114 27.51 10.36 0.85
N MET A 115 26.92 10.29 -0.35
CA MET A 115 25.49 10.39 -0.50
C MET A 115 24.85 9.10 -0.02
N TYR A 116 23.79 9.24 0.77
CA TYR A 116 22.98 8.10 1.14
C TYR A 116 22.32 7.55 -0.14
N ASP A 117 22.49 6.27 -0.39
CA ASP A 117 21.99 5.60 -1.58
C ASP A 117 20.48 5.35 -1.46
N ALA A 118 19.71 6.43 -1.48
CA ALA A 118 18.26 6.38 -1.51
C ALA A 118 17.76 6.49 -2.95
N THR A 119 17.19 5.42 -3.47
CA THR A 119 16.68 5.36 -4.85
C THR A 119 15.26 5.91 -4.99
N ALA A 120 14.51 6.07 -3.91
CA ALA A 120 13.16 6.59 -3.90
C ALA A 120 13.04 7.73 -2.90
N TRP A 121 13.13 8.95 -3.37
CA TRP A 121 13.05 10.17 -2.55
C TRP A 121 11.61 10.60 -2.29
N ASN A 122 10.72 10.27 -3.23
CA ASN A 122 9.33 10.66 -3.16
C ASN A 122 8.47 9.57 -2.51
N LEU A 123 7.77 9.94 -1.45
CA LEU A 123 6.98 9.00 -0.68
C LEU A 123 5.80 8.43 -1.49
N THR A 124 5.18 9.22 -2.40
CA THR A 124 4.10 8.70 -3.24
C THR A 124 4.60 7.64 -4.22
N MET A 125 5.80 7.80 -4.77
CA MET A 125 6.43 6.80 -5.65
C MET A 125 6.83 5.55 -4.86
N MET A 126 7.37 5.70 -3.64
CA MET A 126 7.69 4.55 -2.76
C MET A 126 6.46 3.70 -2.46
N TYR A 127 5.30 4.34 -2.28
CA TYR A 127 4.04 3.66 -2.04
C TYR A 127 3.31 3.26 -3.33
N GLY A 128 3.86 3.59 -4.52
CA GLY A 128 3.21 3.32 -5.81
C GLY A 128 1.82 3.95 -5.91
N LEU A 129 1.64 5.14 -5.34
CA LEU A 129 0.42 5.92 -5.40
C LEU A 129 0.52 6.94 -6.53
N PRO A 130 -0.45 7.01 -7.45
CA PRO A 130 -0.44 8.01 -8.51
C PRO A 130 -0.60 9.40 -7.90
N ALA A 131 0.25 10.35 -8.30
CA ALA A 131 0.22 11.69 -7.76
C ALA A 131 0.65 12.73 -8.80
N ILE A 132 0.20 13.97 -8.59
CA ILE A 132 0.53 15.15 -9.39
C ILE A 132 0.88 16.33 -8.48
N THR A 133 1.59 17.31 -9.02
CA THR A 133 1.83 18.58 -8.34
C THR A 133 1.18 19.75 -9.09
N ILE A 134 0.80 20.77 -8.33
CA ILE A 134 0.13 21.95 -8.86
C ILE A 134 0.76 23.21 -8.25
N ASN A 135 1.02 24.21 -9.11
CA ASN A 135 1.58 25.49 -8.71
C ASN A 135 0.56 26.62 -8.64
N GLN A 136 -0.68 26.39 -9.08
CA GLN A 136 -1.76 27.37 -8.99
C GLN A 136 -2.59 27.20 -7.71
N PRO A 137 -3.25 28.25 -7.20
CA PRO A 137 -4.18 28.14 -6.10
C PRO A 137 -5.40 27.29 -6.49
N ILE A 138 -5.75 26.32 -5.67
CA ILE A 138 -7.06 25.67 -5.71
C ILE A 138 -8.04 26.62 -5.01
N ARG A 139 -9.15 26.96 -5.70
CA ARG A 139 -10.18 27.89 -5.22
C ARG A 139 -11.44 27.20 -4.75
N ASP A 140 -11.51 25.89 -4.99
CA ASP A 140 -12.64 25.05 -4.61
C ASP A 140 -12.57 24.73 -3.11
N ASP A 141 -13.73 24.47 -2.51
CA ASP A 141 -13.81 24.12 -1.10
C ASP A 141 -13.22 22.72 -0.87
N LEU A 142 -12.13 22.68 -0.14
CA LEU A 142 -11.49 21.44 0.32
C LEU A 142 -12.00 21.10 1.70
N VAL A 143 -12.31 19.83 1.92
CA VAL A 143 -12.73 19.29 3.21
C VAL A 143 -11.53 18.65 3.88
N TYR A 144 -11.36 18.88 5.18
CA TYR A 144 -10.33 18.16 5.94
C TYR A 144 -10.55 16.65 5.81
N TRP A 145 -9.50 15.92 5.49
CA TRP A 145 -9.61 14.49 5.31
C TRP A 145 -9.84 13.80 6.65
N GLU A 146 -10.87 13.00 6.72
CA GLU A 146 -11.17 12.17 7.87
C GLU A 146 -11.22 10.70 7.45
N ASN A 147 -10.59 9.84 8.23
CA ASN A 147 -10.60 8.41 7.97
C ASN A 147 -12.00 7.83 8.23
N LYS A 148 -12.83 7.83 7.21
CA LYS A 148 -14.15 7.19 7.23
C LYS A 148 -13.97 5.71 6.88
N ASN A 149 -13.58 4.88 7.86
CA ASN A 149 -13.62 3.43 7.69
C ASN A 149 -15.09 2.98 7.59
N ILE A 150 -15.66 3.05 6.41
CA ILE A 150 -16.98 2.45 6.12
C ILE A 150 -16.71 0.96 5.94
N ILE A 151 -16.94 0.19 7.01
CA ILE A 151 -16.94 -1.27 6.92
C ILE A 151 -18.34 -1.65 6.48
N GLU A 152 -18.43 -2.22 5.28
CA GLU A 152 -19.68 -2.71 4.73
C GLU A 152 -20.23 -3.86 5.59
N ILE A 153 -21.50 -3.82 5.92
CA ILE A 153 -22.15 -4.91 6.66
C ILE A 153 -22.27 -6.10 5.73
N LEU A 154 -21.60 -7.19 6.05
CA LEU A 154 -21.62 -8.40 5.25
C LEU A 154 -22.98 -9.09 5.32
N ASN A 155 -23.53 -9.46 4.16
CA ASN A 155 -24.78 -10.20 4.07
C ASN A 155 -24.55 -11.66 4.54
N ASN A 156 -25.33 -12.07 5.54
CA ASN A 156 -25.27 -13.44 6.04
C ASN A 156 -25.85 -14.48 5.05
N ASP A 157 -26.70 -14.08 4.11
CA ASP A 157 -27.27 -14.99 3.11
C ASP A 157 -26.35 -15.20 1.90
N ALA A 158 -25.21 -14.49 1.84
CA ALA A 158 -24.22 -14.67 0.80
C ALA A 158 -23.67 -16.12 0.80
N ILE A 159 -23.31 -16.62 -0.37
CA ILE A 159 -22.61 -17.92 -0.50
C ILE A 159 -21.18 -17.84 -0.01
N GLY A 160 -20.64 -16.64 0.09
CA GLY A 160 -19.33 -16.31 0.63
C GLY A 160 -19.01 -14.83 0.50
N TRP A 161 -17.79 -14.49 0.81
CA TRP A 161 -17.30 -13.11 0.86
C TRP A 161 -15.94 -13.00 0.17
N SER A 162 -15.70 -11.85 -0.44
CA SER A 162 -14.47 -11.59 -1.19
C SER A 162 -13.81 -10.28 -0.79
N VAL A 163 -12.48 -10.28 -0.73
CA VAL A 163 -11.63 -9.09 -0.67
C VAL A 163 -10.92 -8.95 -2.01
N ASN A 164 -10.98 -7.75 -2.62
CA ASN A 164 -10.38 -7.52 -3.92
C ASN A 164 -8.85 -7.59 -3.86
N GLY A 165 -8.24 -8.22 -4.87
CA GLY A 165 -6.79 -8.36 -4.99
C GLY A 165 -6.05 -7.05 -5.28
N ASN A 166 -6.75 -5.96 -5.59
CA ASN A 166 -6.16 -4.63 -5.75
C ASN A 166 -5.63 -4.06 -4.43
N ASP A 167 -6.14 -4.52 -3.28
CA ASP A 167 -5.67 -4.08 -1.98
C ASP A 167 -4.57 -5.04 -1.46
N ASP A 168 -3.38 -4.53 -1.17
CA ASP A 168 -2.24 -5.29 -0.64
C ASP A 168 -2.59 -6.05 0.64
N ARG A 169 -3.56 -5.56 1.43
CA ARG A 169 -4.01 -6.21 2.66
C ARG A 169 -4.82 -7.48 2.43
N SER A 170 -5.22 -7.77 1.18
CA SER A 170 -5.85 -9.03 0.80
C SER A 170 -4.98 -10.24 1.19
N VAL A 171 -3.65 -10.10 1.07
CA VAL A 171 -2.69 -11.13 1.47
C VAL A 171 -2.71 -11.35 2.99
N ALA A 172 -2.71 -10.25 3.77
CA ALA A 172 -2.80 -10.34 5.23
C ALA A 172 -4.16 -10.90 5.68
N PHE A 173 -5.24 -10.58 4.98
CA PHE A 173 -6.56 -11.13 5.22
C PHE A 173 -6.57 -12.66 5.05
N ALA A 174 -6.06 -13.16 3.92
CA ALA A 174 -5.94 -14.60 3.69
C ALA A 174 -5.08 -15.27 4.78
N ALA A 175 -3.93 -14.69 5.10
CA ALA A 175 -2.99 -15.21 6.08
C ALA A 175 -3.62 -15.35 7.48
N ARG A 176 -4.25 -14.29 7.98
CA ARG A 176 -4.89 -14.28 9.31
C ARG A 176 -6.07 -15.21 9.43
N LEU A 177 -6.85 -15.38 8.35
CA LEU A 177 -7.93 -16.37 8.30
C LEU A 177 -7.39 -17.80 8.33
N MET A 178 -6.35 -18.08 7.55
CA MET A 178 -5.71 -19.40 7.56
C MET A 178 -5.07 -19.72 8.92
N GLU A 179 -4.57 -18.72 9.65
CA GLU A 179 -4.10 -18.91 11.04
C GLU A 179 -5.22 -19.32 12.00
N GLN A 180 -6.46 -18.94 11.71
CA GLN A 180 -7.66 -19.34 12.45
C GLN A 180 -8.32 -20.61 11.87
N ASN A 181 -7.60 -21.34 11.00
CA ASN A 181 -8.04 -22.56 10.34
C ASN A 181 -9.28 -22.37 9.45
N ILE A 182 -9.42 -21.19 8.86
CA ILE A 182 -10.41 -20.91 7.82
C ILE A 182 -9.82 -21.29 6.47
N ASN A 183 -10.56 -22.05 5.70
CA ASN A 183 -10.23 -22.35 4.31
C ASN A 183 -10.48 -21.14 3.44
N VAL A 184 -9.47 -20.75 2.66
CA VAL A 184 -9.45 -19.55 1.84
C VAL A 184 -9.08 -19.92 0.41
N ARG A 185 -9.76 -19.32 -0.56
CA ARG A 185 -9.42 -19.44 -1.99
C ARG A 185 -8.84 -18.15 -2.52
N ILE A 186 -8.01 -18.27 -3.55
CA ILE A 186 -7.46 -17.14 -4.30
C ILE A 186 -7.87 -17.24 -5.77
N LEU A 187 -8.17 -16.09 -6.35
CA LEU A 187 -8.47 -15.95 -7.77
C LEU A 187 -7.18 -15.73 -8.57
N ASP A 188 -6.92 -16.54 -9.59
CA ASP A 188 -5.74 -16.38 -10.45
C ASP A 188 -6.03 -15.71 -11.81
N LYS A 189 -7.30 -15.48 -12.14
CA LYS A 189 -7.75 -14.79 -13.35
C LYS A 189 -8.94 -13.89 -13.02
N GLU A 190 -8.93 -12.65 -13.51
CA GLU A 190 -10.02 -11.70 -13.29
C GLU A 190 -11.39 -12.29 -13.61
N THR A 191 -12.39 -11.97 -12.79
CA THR A 191 -13.80 -12.30 -13.02
C THR A 191 -14.73 -11.16 -12.63
N LYS A 192 -15.99 -11.28 -13.02
CA LYS A 192 -17.05 -10.34 -12.65
C LYS A 192 -18.31 -11.09 -12.25
N PHE A 193 -18.76 -10.85 -11.02
CA PHE A 193 -20.04 -11.30 -10.50
C PHE A 193 -21.00 -10.13 -10.41
N LEU A 194 -22.11 -10.18 -11.15
CA LEU A 194 -23.03 -9.05 -11.30
C LEU A 194 -22.24 -7.79 -11.76
N ASP A 195 -22.16 -6.78 -10.91
CA ASP A 195 -21.44 -5.54 -11.20
C ASP A 195 -20.08 -5.43 -10.52
N GLN A 196 -19.71 -6.42 -9.69
CA GLN A 196 -18.47 -6.46 -8.97
C GLN A 196 -17.35 -7.10 -9.81
N VAL A 197 -16.34 -6.31 -10.14
CA VAL A 197 -15.10 -6.80 -10.76
C VAL A 197 -14.13 -7.25 -9.67
N LEU A 198 -13.62 -8.47 -9.82
CA LEU A 198 -12.66 -9.08 -8.90
C LEU A 198 -11.37 -9.40 -9.66
N THR A 199 -10.31 -8.72 -9.30
CA THR A 199 -9.03 -8.85 -9.97
C THR A 199 -8.27 -10.10 -9.53
N ARG A 200 -7.25 -10.46 -10.29
CA ARG A 200 -6.29 -11.51 -9.87
C ARG A 200 -5.72 -11.18 -8.48
N GLY A 201 -5.64 -12.17 -7.61
CA GLY A 201 -5.23 -12.00 -6.22
C GLY A 201 -6.39 -11.75 -5.26
N SER A 202 -7.62 -11.63 -5.75
CA SER A 202 -8.80 -11.56 -4.88
C SER A 202 -8.95 -12.81 -4.03
N VAL A 203 -9.27 -12.58 -2.76
CA VAL A 203 -9.37 -13.61 -1.73
C VAL A 203 -10.83 -13.90 -1.45
N PHE A 204 -11.16 -15.18 -1.37
CA PHE A 204 -12.52 -15.66 -1.17
C PHE A 204 -12.62 -16.57 0.04
N VAL A 205 -13.69 -16.40 0.80
CA VAL A 205 -14.08 -17.30 1.89
C VAL A 205 -15.49 -17.78 1.65
N THR A 206 -15.66 -19.09 1.51
CA THR A 206 -16.97 -19.70 1.22
C THR A 206 -17.51 -20.41 2.45
N LYS A 207 -18.84 -20.45 2.57
CA LYS A 207 -19.52 -21.29 3.56
C LYS A 207 -19.28 -22.77 3.29
N VAL A 208 -19.24 -23.17 2.02
CA VAL A 208 -19.05 -24.58 1.62
C VAL A 208 -17.68 -25.12 2.01
N ASP A 209 -16.63 -24.32 1.90
CA ASP A 209 -15.29 -24.72 2.34
C ASP A 209 -15.13 -24.72 3.88
N ASN A 210 -16.07 -24.08 4.60
CA ASN A 210 -16.02 -23.89 6.06
C ASN A 210 -17.34 -24.33 6.75
N PRO A 211 -17.91 -25.52 6.45
CA PRO A 211 -19.29 -25.88 6.80
C PRO A 211 -19.56 -26.05 8.30
N LYS A 212 -18.50 -26.23 9.12
CA LYS A 212 -18.63 -26.48 10.57
C LYS A 212 -18.24 -25.27 11.42
N ASN A 213 -18.14 -24.09 10.82
CA ASN A 213 -17.69 -22.91 11.53
C ASN A 213 -18.81 -21.90 11.75
N ASP A 214 -19.55 -22.08 12.86
CA ASP A 214 -20.64 -21.18 13.26
C ASP A 214 -20.17 -19.74 13.53
N LYS A 215 -18.85 -19.53 13.72
CA LYS A 215 -18.25 -18.23 13.97
C LYS A 215 -17.61 -17.60 12.72
N LEU A 216 -17.78 -18.23 11.55
CA LEU A 216 -17.10 -17.81 10.31
C LEU A 216 -17.27 -16.32 10.02
N LEU A 217 -18.50 -15.82 10.01
CA LEU A 217 -18.77 -14.40 9.72
C LEU A 217 -18.20 -13.47 10.79
N SER A 218 -18.23 -13.86 12.05
CA SER A 218 -17.64 -13.09 13.15
C SER A 218 -16.11 -12.98 13.01
N ILE A 219 -15.44 -14.08 12.62
CA ILE A 219 -14.01 -14.10 12.38
C ILE A 219 -13.64 -13.23 11.17
N ILE A 220 -14.40 -13.31 10.09
CA ILE A 220 -14.21 -12.47 8.91
C ILE A 220 -14.34 -10.99 9.30
N ASN A 221 -15.44 -10.61 9.96
CA ASN A 221 -15.67 -9.23 10.35
C ASN A 221 -14.58 -8.69 11.29
N SER A 222 -14.14 -9.46 12.28
CA SER A 222 -13.06 -9.04 13.18
C SER A 222 -11.74 -8.84 12.44
N THR A 223 -11.44 -9.70 11.45
CA THR A 223 -10.23 -9.59 10.64
C THR A 223 -10.27 -8.38 9.70
N LEU A 224 -11.43 -8.08 9.10
CA LEU A 224 -11.63 -6.89 8.26
C LEU A 224 -11.46 -5.59 9.07
N LEU A 225 -12.05 -5.56 10.28
CA LEU A 225 -11.92 -4.42 11.22
C LEU A 225 -10.45 -4.18 11.59
N ASP A 226 -9.73 -5.22 11.95
CA ASP A 226 -8.33 -5.14 12.36
C ASP A 226 -7.43 -4.68 11.20
N LEU A 227 -7.70 -5.15 9.99
CA LEU A 227 -6.98 -4.75 8.78
C LEU A 227 -7.48 -3.43 8.17
N LYS A 228 -8.62 -2.91 8.62
CA LYS A 228 -9.27 -1.72 8.05
C LYS A 228 -9.49 -1.84 6.54
N ILE A 229 -10.01 -2.97 6.10
CA ILE A 229 -10.36 -3.27 4.71
C ILE A 229 -11.82 -3.67 4.60
N SER A 230 -12.39 -3.55 3.40
CA SER A 230 -13.75 -3.97 3.11
C SER A 230 -13.77 -5.29 2.36
N ALA A 231 -14.81 -6.07 2.58
CA ALA A 231 -15.13 -7.25 1.78
C ALA A 231 -16.53 -7.11 1.19
N SER A 232 -16.73 -7.71 0.06
CA SER A 232 -18.03 -7.75 -0.60
C SER A 232 -18.71 -9.09 -0.41
N SER A 233 -20.04 -9.06 -0.25
CA SER A 233 -20.87 -10.26 -0.16
C SER A 233 -21.13 -10.80 -1.57
N VAL A 234 -20.83 -12.07 -1.81
CA VAL A 234 -21.05 -12.73 -3.11
C VAL A 234 -22.30 -13.59 -3.04
N LEU A 235 -23.29 -13.22 -3.85
CA LEU A 235 -24.61 -13.85 -3.87
C LEU A 235 -24.78 -14.89 -4.99
N THR A 236 -23.92 -14.84 -6.01
CA THR A 236 -23.94 -15.78 -7.14
C THR A 236 -22.53 -16.25 -7.46
N GLY A 237 -22.42 -17.49 -7.90
CA GLY A 237 -21.13 -18.05 -8.34
C GLY A 237 -20.92 -18.01 -9.85
N TYR A 238 -21.85 -17.41 -10.60
CA TYR A 238 -21.76 -17.36 -12.07
C TYR A 238 -20.98 -16.12 -12.52
N GLY A 239 -19.89 -16.34 -13.23
CA GLY A 239 -19.14 -15.29 -13.90
C GLY A 239 -19.94 -14.69 -15.06
N LYS A 240 -19.69 -13.43 -15.38
CA LYS A 240 -20.35 -12.76 -16.49
C LYS A 240 -19.78 -13.23 -17.84
N GLY A 241 -20.59 -13.83 -18.69
CA GLY A 241 -20.16 -14.34 -20.01
C GLY A 241 -19.17 -15.49 -19.85
N ASP A 242 -18.00 -15.38 -20.49
CA ASP A 242 -16.93 -16.39 -20.47
C ASP A 242 -15.93 -16.20 -19.31
N LEU A 243 -16.25 -15.33 -18.34
CA LEU A 243 -15.40 -15.12 -17.16
C LEU A 243 -15.54 -16.31 -16.19
N PRO A 244 -14.48 -16.57 -15.37
CA PRO A 244 -14.48 -17.69 -14.43
C PRO A 244 -15.66 -17.70 -13.47
N ASP A 245 -16.32 -18.83 -13.36
CA ASP A 245 -17.31 -19.12 -12.32
C ASP A 245 -16.64 -19.43 -10.99
N TRP A 246 -17.34 -19.10 -9.90
CA TRP A 246 -16.88 -19.45 -8.56
C TRP A 246 -16.87 -20.98 -8.37
N GLY A 247 -15.74 -21.49 -7.93
CA GLY A 247 -15.51 -22.92 -7.78
C GLY A 247 -14.88 -23.59 -9.00
N GLY A 248 -14.68 -22.85 -10.10
CA GLY A 248 -13.90 -23.28 -11.25
C GLY A 248 -12.40 -23.35 -10.94
N GLU A 249 -11.60 -23.79 -11.91
CA GLU A 249 -10.15 -24.01 -11.77
C GLU A 249 -9.35 -22.76 -11.38
N HIS A 250 -9.91 -21.57 -11.66
CA HIS A 250 -9.32 -20.27 -11.34
C HIS A 250 -9.46 -19.85 -9.87
N PHE A 251 -10.28 -20.60 -9.08
CA PHE A 251 -10.49 -20.36 -7.65
C PHE A 251 -9.75 -21.40 -6.81
N ARG A 252 -8.47 -21.18 -6.62
CA ARG A 252 -7.58 -22.16 -5.98
C ARG A 252 -7.67 -22.11 -4.46
N LEU A 253 -7.87 -23.27 -3.83
CA LEU A 253 -7.77 -23.38 -2.38
C LEU A 253 -6.32 -23.17 -1.95
N LEU A 254 -6.10 -22.28 -1.00
CA LEU A 254 -4.77 -22.01 -0.44
C LEU A 254 -4.41 -23.06 0.60
N THR A 255 -3.14 -23.44 0.61
CA THR A 255 -2.55 -24.25 1.67
C THR A 255 -1.98 -23.34 2.75
N LYS A 256 -2.32 -23.59 4.01
CA LYS A 256 -1.78 -22.83 5.14
C LYS A 256 -0.26 -22.88 5.14
N PRO A 257 0.42 -21.72 5.14
CA PRO A 257 1.87 -21.69 5.18
C PRO A 257 2.39 -22.18 6.54
N GLN A 258 3.41 -23.04 6.48
CA GLN A 258 4.19 -23.51 7.63
C GLN A 258 5.63 -23.06 7.40
N ILE A 259 6.00 -21.93 7.98
CA ILE A 259 7.21 -21.19 7.61
C ILE A 259 8.33 -21.45 8.61
N ALA A 260 9.51 -21.77 8.08
CA ALA A 260 10.77 -21.69 8.80
C ALA A 260 11.57 -20.48 8.32
N LEU A 261 11.78 -19.50 9.17
CA LEU A 261 12.65 -18.36 8.90
C LEU A 261 14.07 -18.68 9.37
N LEU A 262 15.00 -18.76 8.43
CA LEU A 262 16.40 -18.94 8.76
C LEU A 262 17.01 -17.61 9.20
N GLY A 263 17.77 -17.65 10.29
CA GLY A 263 18.43 -16.47 10.83
C GLY A 263 19.71 -16.82 11.58
N GLN A 264 20.29 -15.80 12.19
CA GLN A 264 21.54 -15.88 12.95
C GLN A 264 22.76 -16.28 12.09
N SER A 265 23.91 -16.38 12.72
CA SER A 265 25.16 -16.81 12.11
C SER A 265 25.52 -16.05 10.83
N ASN A 266 25.28 -16.58 9.65
CA ASN A 266 25.72 -16.05 8.37
C ASN A 266 24.68 -15.14 7.67
N PHE A 267 23.54 -14.89 8.29
CA PHE A 267 22.50 -14.04 7.71
C PHE A 267 22.61 -12.60 8.19
N ASN A 268 22.33 -11.66 7.30
CA ASN A 268 22.23 -10.25 7.65
C ASN A 268 21.04 -10.03 8.58
N SER A 269 21.30 -9.41 9.74
CA SER A 269 20.25 -9.15 10.74
C SER A 269 19.13 -8.25 10.26
N TYR A 270 19.39 -7.34 9.31
CA TYR A 270 18.36 -6.48 8.72
C TYR A 270 17.43 -7.28 7.81
N ASP A 271 17.96 -8.22 7.03
CA ASP A 271 17.14 -9.06 6.13
C ASP A 271 16.26 -10.02 6.94
N VAL A 272 16.82 -10.62 7.98
CA VAL A 272 16.05 -11.46 8.91
C VAL A 272 14.99 -10.66 9.65
N GLY A 273 15.35 -9.46 10.11
CA GLY A 273 14.45 -8.55 10.83
C GLY A 273 13.28 -8.07 9.97
N SER A 274 13.54 -7.69 8.72
CA SER A 274 12.50 -7.26 7.78
C SER A 274 11.57 -8.40 7.39
N SER A 275 12.11 -9.58 7.19
CA SER A 275 11.31 -10.80 6.92
C SER A 275 10.43 -11.15 8.13
N TRP A 276 11.01 -11.17 9.32
CA TRP A 276 10.27 -11.40 10.56
C TRP A 276 9.15 -10.36 10.75
N TRP A 277 9.46 -9.07 10.54
CA TRP A 277 8.47 -8.00 10.67
C TRP A 277 7.30 -8.20 9.70
N THR A 278 7.60 -8.57 8.46
CA THR A 278 6.59 -8.83 7.44
C THR A 278 5.70 -10.00 7.83
N LEU A 279 6.27 -11.11 8.25
CA LEU A 279 5.50 -12.30 8.63
C LEU A 279 4.68 -12.08 9.91
N ASP A 280 5.30 -11.54 10.95
CA ASP A 280 4.67 -11.41 12.27
C ASP A 280 3.71 -10.22 12.34
N LYS A 281 4.16 -9.02 11.91
CA LYS A 281 3.40 -7.77 12.08
C LYS A 281 2.45 -7.49 10.92
N ASN A 282 2.93 -7.59 9.70
CA ASN A 282 2.11 -7.23 8.54
C ASN A 282 1.11 -8.33 8.20
N LEU A 283 1.57 -9.57 8.10
CA LEU A 283 0.72 -10.70 7.70
C LEU A 283 0.06 -11.41 8.88
N GLY A 284 0.68 -11.42 10.05
CA GLY A 284 0.19 -12.15 11.22
C GLY A 284 0.31 -13.67 11.08
N ILE A 285 1.34 -14.15 10.38
CA ILE A 285 1.61 -15.56 10.15
C ILE A 285 2.59 -16.08 11.20
N ARG A 286 2.24 -17.18 11.84
CA ARG A 286 3.15 -17.90 12.72
C ARG A 286 4.30 -18.52 11.92
N HIS A 287 5.50 -18.38 12.42
CA HIS A 287 6.69 -18.97 11.83
C HIS A 287 7.65 -19.45 12.93
N SER A 288 8.55 -20.36 12.57
CA SER A 288 9.63 -20.81 13.45
C SER A 288 10.94 -20.16 13.00
N GLN A 289 11.68 -19.58 13.93
CA GLN A 289 13.04 -19.11 13.64
C GLN A 289 14.02 -20.25 13.87
N ILE A 290 14.82 -20.57 12.88
CA ILE A 290 15.84 -21.61 12.91
C ILE A 290 17.21 -20.98 12.74
N ASN A 291 18.12 -21.29 13.66
CA ASN A 291 19.52 -20.91 13.50
C ASN A 291 20.11 -21.71 12.33
N SER A 292 20.66 -21.00 11.34
CA SER A 292 21.22 -21.61 10.13
C SER A 292 22.32 -22.63 10.41
N SER A 293 23.09 -22.46 11.48
CA SER A 293 24.13 -23.42 11.90
C SER A 293 23.57 -24.78 12.34
N PHE A 294 22.29 -24.86 12.67
CA PHE A 294 21.63 -26.08 13.12
C PHE A 294 20.61 -26.63 12.13
N ILE A 295 20.56 -26.12 10.90
CA ILE A 295 19.58 -26.53 9.88
C ILE A 295 19.61 -28.05 9.60
N THR A 296 20.81 -28.65 9.64
CA THR A 296 20.98 -30.10 9.40
C THR A 296 20.40 -30.97 10.49
N TYR A 297 20.15 -30.44 11.67
CA TYR A 297 19.55 -31.13 12.82
C TYR A 297 18.06 -30.82 12.97
N ALA A 298 17.54 -29.82 12.21
CA ALA A 298 16.13 -29.47 12.27
C ALA A 298 15.27 -30.45 11.47
N ASP A 299 14.09 -30.81 12.00
CA ASP A 299 13.10 -31.56 11.23
C ASP A 299 12.34 -30.64 10.28
N LEU A 300 12.87 -30.47 9.07
CA LEU A 300 12.34 -29.58 8.05
C LEU A 300 11.03 -30.08 7.43
N ARG A 301 10.63 -31.32 7.63
CA ARG A 301 9.36 -31.87 7.12
C ARG A 301 8.13 -31.21 7.70
N ARG A 302 8.29 -30.44 8.79
CA ARG A 302 7.24 -29.68 9.45
C ARG A 302 6.88 -28.39 8.69
N TYR A 303 7.70 -28.00 7.74
CA TYR A 303 7.56 -26.73 7.01
C TYR A 303 7.31 -27.00 5.53
N ASN A 304 6.48 -26.16 4.93
CA ASN A 304 6.27 -26.16 3.48
C ASN A 304 6.91 -24.93 2.80
N THR A 305 7.50 -24.04 3.61
CA THR A 305 8.19 -22.83 3.17
C THR A 305 9.41 -22.57 4.06
N ILE A 306 10.56 -22.30 3.45
CA ILE A 306 11.81 -21.96 4.14
C ILE A 306 12.38 -20.69 3.52
#